data_446aba60ad0c8a4a8f2d1f31f121ce78
#
_entry.id   446aba60ad0c8a4a8f2d1f31f121ce78
#
_cell.length_a   1.000
_cell.length_b   1.000
_cell.length_c   1.000
_cell.angle_alpha   90.00
_cell.angle_beta   90.00
_cell.angle_gamma   90.00
#
_symmetry.space_group_name_H-M   'P 1'
#
loop_
_entity.id
_entity.type
_entity.pdbx_description
1 polymer ?
#
loop_
_entity_poly.entity_id
_entity_poly.type
_entity_poly.pdbx_seq_one_letter_code
_entity_poly.pdbx_strand_id
1 'polypeptide(L)'
;MKVNVYDLNGKSIGKIELPNVFFTEFRPDVIIRAVLAIQSHRRQPYGADELAGLRTAAHYHGRRRTRWTMMGRDLARMPRLHATSPHLLWRARQVPQAVKGREAHPPKPEKDWWQKINKKELKLALKSAIAATASKEIVEKRGHKVEKVKELPIVVSDKIEKIKKTKDIEKMLSSLGLDEELERVKKKKVRAGKGKMRGRKYKKKKGPLIVVSEGKDIIKACENLPGIEVKKVDEISVEDLAPGAHPGRLTIWSKSAIEKLGELYGSS
;
A
#
# COMPACT_ATOMS: atom_id res chain seq x y z
N MET A 1 -17.60 25.32 8.46
CA MET A 1 -17.32 24.84 9.85
C MET A 1 -16.00 25.44 10.29
N LYS A 2 -15.95 26.04 11.50
CA LYS A 2 -14.73 26.62 12.06
C LYS A 2 -14.15 25.66 13.05
N VAL A 3 -12.84 25.38 12.94
CA VAL A 3 -12.09 24.45 13.80
C VAL A 3 -10.98 25.20 14.52
N ASN A 4 -10.66 24.79 15.75
CA ASN A 4 -9.61 25.41 16.54
C ASN A 4 -8.22 25.09 15.99
N VAL A 5 -7.36 26.10 15.96
CA VAL A 5 -5.92 25.95 15.66
C VAL A 5 -5.15 25.85 16.96
N TYR A 6 -4.39 24.78 17.10
CA TYR A 6 -3.60 24.48 18.31
C TYR A 6 -2.13 24.91 18.16
N ASP A 7 -1.53 25.32 19.24
CA ASP A 7 -0.06 25.49 19.32
C ASP A 7 0.62 24.14 19.59
N LEU A 8 1.94 24.11 19.55
CA LEU A 8 2.75 22.94 19.91
C LEU A 8 2.49 22.40 21.31
N ASN A 9 2.00 23.24 22.21
CA ASN A 9 1.64 22.89 23.59
C ASN A 9 0.17 22.47 23.77
N GLY A 10 -0.60 22.28 22.68
CA GLY A 10 -2.01 21.88 22.76
C GLY A 10 -2.99 22.99 23.19
N LYS A 11 -2.54 24.25 23.25
CA LYS A 11 -3.39 25.41 23.54
C LYS A 11 -4.01 25.93 22.24
N SER A 12 -5.31 26.27 22.27
CA SER A 12 -5.96 26.92 21.14
C SER A 12 -5.50 28.38 20.99
N ILE A 13 -5.04 28.75 19.78
CA ILE A 13 -4.57 30.10 19.45
C ILE A 13 -5.64 30.88 18.70
N GLY A 14 -6.45 30.18 17.89
CA GLY A 14 -7.43 30.81 17.02
C GLY A 14 -8.32 29.79 16.32
N LYS A 15 -9.12 30.24 15.39
CA LYS A 15 -10.00 29.38 14.57
C LYS A 15 -9.71 29.57 13.09
N ILE A 16 -9.80 28.50 12.32
CA ILE A 16 -9.71 28.51 10.86
C ILE A 16 -11.01 27.95 10.26
N GLU A 17 -11.38 28.45 9.11
CA GLU A 17 -12.50 27.95 8.35
C GLU A 17 -12.04 26.80 7.44
N LEU A 18 -12.74 25.66 7.51
CA LEU A 18 -12.40 24.50 6.70
C LEU A 18 -12.86 24.69 5.25
N PRO A 19 -12.03 24.38 4.24
CA PRO A 19 -12.42 24.40 2.84
C PRO A 19 -13.51 23.36 2.52
N ASN A 20 -14.28 23.59 1.45
CA ASN A 20 -15.41 22.76 1.04
C ASN A 20 -15.06 21.28 0.82
N VAL A 21 -13.81 20.96 0.59
CA VAL A 21 -13.32 19.58 0.43
C VAL A 21 -13.66 18.69 1.63
N PHE A 22 -13.65 19.23 2.84
CA PHE A 22 -13.99 18.47 4.05
C PHE A 22 -15.49 18.15 4.19
N PHE A 23 -16.35 18.74 3.35
CA PHE A 23 -17.80 18.50 3.32
C PHE A 23 -18.23 17.64 2.13
N THR A 24 -17.27 17.09 1.39
CA THR A 24 -17.56 16.18 0.28
C THR A 24 -18.21 14.89 0.80
N GLU A 25 -19.17 14.37 0.07
CA GLU A 25 -19.86 13.13 0.39
C GLU A 25 -18.87 11.97 0.58
N PHE A 26 -19.10 11.16 1.60
CA PHE A 26 -18.28 9.99 1.89
C PHE A 26 -18.62 8.83 0.94
N ARG A 27 -17.70 8.50 0.03
CA ARG A 27 -17.82 7.49 -1.02
C ARG A 27 -16.74 6.42 -0.86
N PRO A 28 -16.96 5.39 -0.02
CA PRO A 28 -15.97 4.33 0.20
C PRO A 28 -15.69 3.48 -1.05
N ASP A 29 -16.67 3.31 -1.93
CA ASP A 29 -16.55 2.60 -3.21
C ASP A 29 -15.47 3.21 -4.12
N VAL A 30 -15.51 4.52 -4.30
CA VAL A 30 -14.54 5.25 -5.14
C VAL A 30 -13.15 5.24 -4.50
N ILE A 31 -13.07 5.36 -3.16
CA ILE A 31 -11.81 5.29 -2.42
C ILE A 31 -11.15 3.92 -2.60
N ILE A 32 -11.91 2.82 -2.45
CA ILE A 32 -11.39 1.45 -2.64
C ILE A 32 -10.83 1.28 -4.05
N ARG A 33 -11.59 1.69 -5.06
CA ARG A 33 -11.17 1.58 -6.47
C ARG A 33 -9.90 2.38 -6.74
N ALA A 34 -9.80 3.62 -6.21
CA ALA A 34 -8.62 4.46 -6.36
C ALA A 34 -7.37 3.84 -5.69
N VAL A 35 -7.51 3.32 -4.47
CA VAL A 35 -6.39 2.67 -3.77
C VAL A 35 -5.93 1.42 -4.50
N LEU A 36 -6.84 0.58 -5.00
CA LEU A 36 -6.48 -0.61 -5.77
C LEU A 36 -5.75 -0.25 -7.07
N ALA A 37 -6.18 0.80 -7.76
CA ALA A 37 -5.49 1.31 -8.94
C ALA A 37 -4.06 1.78 -8.60
N ILE A 38 -3.88 2.60 -7.55
CA ILE A 38 -2.56 3.06 -7.09
C ILE A 38 -1.66 1.89 -6.71
N GLN A 39 -2.19 0.88 -6.01
CA GLN A 39 -1.42 -0.31 -5.62
C GLN A 39 -1.05 -1.16 -6.83
N SER A 40 -1.89 -1.23 -7.86
CA SER A 40 -1.58 -1.96 -9.08
C SER A 40 -0.38 -1.36 -9.83
N HIS A 41 -0.21 -0.03 -9.78
CA HIS A 41 0.92 0.67 -10.41
C HIS A 41 2.28 0.36 -9.76
N ARG A 42 2.29 -0.15 -8.52
CA ARG A 42 3.52 -0.54 -7.81
C ARG A 42 3.92 -1.98 -8.03
N ARG A 43 3.13 -2.75 -8.78
CA ARG A 43 3.44 -4.16 -9.04
C ARG A 43 4.58 -4.24 -10.06
N GLN A 44 5.63 -4.99 -9.68
CA GLN A 44 6.70 -5.33 -10.60
C GLN A 44 6.22 -6.44 -11.55
N PRO A 45 6.39 -6.32 -12.88
CA PRO A 45 6.16 -7.38 -13.82
C PRO A 45 6.93 -8.65 -13.44
N TYR A 46 6.32 -9.81 -13.63
CA TYR A 46 6.96 -11.10 -13.40
C TYR A 46 6.57 -12.07 -14.50
N GLY A 47 7.50 -12.96 -14.83
CA GLY A 47 7.32 -14.00 -15.83
C GLY A 47 8.03 -15.27 -15.43
N ALA A 48 7.68 -16.37 -16.07
CA ALA A 48 8.43 -17.60 -15.99
C ALA A 48 9.64 -17.55 -16.94
N ASP A 49 10.65 -18.36 -16.66
CA ASP A 49 11.72 -18.62 -17.63
C ASP A 49 11.15 -19.29 -18.86
N GLU A 50 11.41 -18.77 -20.07
CA GLU A 50 10.91 -19.25 -21.34
C GLU A 50 11.25 -20.74 -21.60
N LEU A 51 12.42 -21.16 -21.12
CA LEU A 51 12.91 -22.53 -21.24
C LEU A 51 12.58 -23.40 -20.04
N ALA A 52 11.78 -22.93 -19.07
CA ALA A 52 11.40 -23.73 -17.92
C ALA A 52 10.66 -25.01 -18.34
N GLY A 53 11.14 -26.16 -17.91
CA GLY A 53 10.59 -27.45 -18.31
C GLY A 53 11.02 -27.96 -19.70
N LEU A 54 11.74 -27.14 -20.49
CA LEU A 54 12.31 -27.53 -21.78
C LEU A 54 13.79 -27.88 -21.70
N ARG A 55 14.51 -27.45 -20.64
CA ARG A 55 15.92 -27.79 -20.39
C ARG A 55 16.06 -29.24 -19.93
N THR A 56 15.90 -30.16 -20.85
CA THR A 56 15.97 -31.61 -20.58
C THR A 56 16.51 -32.34 -21.79
N ALA A 57 17.18 -33.48 -21.57
CA ALA A 57 17.65 -34.36 -22.62
C ALA A 57 16.54 -35.28 -23.22
N ALA A 58 15.28 -35.03 -22.86
CA ALA A 58 14.18 -35.83 -23.41
C ALA A 58 13.93 -35.46 -24.86
N HIS A 59 13.77 -36.46 -25.69
CA HIS A 59 13.41 -36.32 -27.10
C HIS A 59 12.50 -37.46 -27.57
N TYR A 60 11.88 -37.30 -28.71
CA TYR A 60 10.95 -38.28 -29.30
C TYR A 60 11.61 -39.03 -30.46
N HIS A 61 11.57 -40.38 -30.41
CA HIS A 61 11.99 -41.22 -31.52
C HIS A 61 10.79 -41.82 -32.23
N GLY A 62 10.49 -41.30 -33.41
CA GLY A 62 9.35 -41.75 -34.25
C GLY A 62 9.72 -42.80 -35.27
N ARG A 63 11.01 -43.12 -35.49
CA ARG A 63 11.46 -44.10 -36.50
C ARG A 63 11.34 -45.54 -35.97
N ARG A 64 10.74 -46.43 -36.78
CA ARG A 64 10.65 -47.86 -36.41
C ARG A 64 12.01 -48.55 -36.38
N ARG A 65 12.10 -49.63 -35.63
CA ARG A 65 13.29 -50.53 -35.54
C ARG A 65 14.59 -49.83 -35.11
N THR A 66 14.48 -48.69 -34.45
CA THR A 66 15.63 -48.03 -33.87
C THR A 66 15.62 -48.17 -32.36
N ARG A 67 16.81 -48.10 -31.72
CA ARG A 67 16.94 -48.02 -30.26
C ARG A 67 16.11 -46.82 -29.77
N TRP A 68 15.42 -47.00 -28.69
CA TRP A 68 14.58 -45.93 -28.06
C TRP A 68 13.32 -45.54 -28.87
N THR A 69 12.93 -46.32 -29.88
CA THR A 69 11.66 -46.04 -30.60
C THR A 69 10.46 -46.10 -29.68
N MET A 70 9.51 -45.20 -29.91
CA MET A 70 8.21 -45.18 -29.26
C MET A 70 7.15 -45.95 -30.04
N MET A 71 7.45 -46.39 -31.25
CA MET A 71 6.53 -47.13 -32.07
C MET A 71 6.41 -48.61 -31.64
N GLY A 72 5.19 -49.12 -31.54
CA GLY A 72 4.91 -50.47 -31.09
C GLY A 72 5.11 -50.69 -29.59
N ARG A 73 5.06 -49.65 -28.81
CA ARG A 73 5.05 -49.67 -27.33
C ARG A 73 3.75 -49.15 -26.80
N ASP A 74 3.26 -49.68 -25.70
CA ASP A 74 2.04 -49.24 -25.01
C ASP A 74 2.29 -47.97 -24.15
N LEU A 75 3.03 -47.04 -24.74
CA LEU A 75 3.39 -45.79 -24.13
C LEU A 75 2.95 -44.61 -25.01
N ALA A 76 2.42 -43.57 -24.42
CA ALA A 76 2.09 -42.35 -25.13
C ALA A 76 3.30 -41.76 -25.86
N ARG A 77 3.12 -41.34 -27.10
CA ARG A 77 4.18 -40.82 -27.97
C ARG A 77 4.52 -39.38 -27.64
N MET A 78 5.45 -39.21 -26.73
CA MET A 78 5.94 -37.90 -26.26
C MET A 78 7.44 -37.94 -25.97
N PRO A 79 8.13 -36.81 -25.88
CA PRO A 79 9.55 -36.76 -25.50
C PRO A 79 9.81 -37.46 -24.19
N ARG A 80 10.76 -38.43 -24.18
CA ARG A 80 11.11 -39.22 -23.01
C ARG A 80 12.61 -39.24 -22.77
N LEU A 81 13.00 -39.44 -21.52
CA LEU A 81 14.38 -39.54 -21.12
C LEU A 81 14.93 -40.93 -21.45
N HIS A 82 16.15 -40.98 -21.92
CA HIS A 82 16.92 -42.20 -22.15
C HIS A 82 18.03 -42.31 -21.10
N ALA A 83 17.64 -42.35 -19.86
CA ALA A 83 18.57 -42.36 -18.71
C ALA A 83 19.00 -43.79 -18.38
N THR A 84 20.18 -43.94 -17.82
CA THR A 84 20.69 -45.24 -17.33
C THR A 84 19.96 -45.64 -16.04
N SER A 85 19.53 -44.68 -15.22
CA SER A 85 18.78 -44.95 -14.00
C SER A 85 17.36 -45.44 -14.29
N PRO A 86 16.93 -46.59 -13.71
CA PRO A 86 15.58 -47.13 -13.91
C PRO A 86 14.46 -46.13 -13.56
N HIS A 87 14.69 -45.28 -12.55
CA HIS A 87 13.72 -44.29 -12.10
C HIS A 87 13.45 -43.14 -13.10
N LEU A 88 14.41 -42.85 -13.96
CA LEU A 88 14.33 -41.79 -14.96
C LEU A 88 14.08 -42.33 -16.37
N LEU A 89 14.36 -43.57 -16.61
CA LEU A 89 14.20 -44.25 -17.91
C LEU A 89 12.72 -44.14 -18.36
N TRP A 90 12.53 -43.76 -19.62
CA TRP A 90 11.19 -43.59 -20.25
C TRP A 90 10.27 -42.55 -19.62
N ARG A 91 10.75 -41.75 -18.66
CA ARG A 91 9.95 -40.63 -18.12
C ARG A 91 9.68 -39.58 -19.20
N ALA A 92 8.42 -39.22 -19.35
CA ALA A 92 8.02 -38.11 -20.19
C ALA A 92 8.48 -36.78 -19.62
N ARG A 93 8.88 -35.85 -20.48
CA ARG A 93 9.30 -34.48 -20.15
C ARG A 93 8.81 -33.51 -21.24
N GLN A 94 9.06 -32.22 -21.08
CA GLN A 94 8.76 -31.12 -22.01
C GLN A 94 7.27 -30.80 -22.17
N VAL A 95 6.42 -31.78 -22.34
CA VAL A 95 4.98 -31.55 -22.54
C VAL A 95 4.28 -31.11 -21.23
N PRO A 96 3.19 -30.31 -21.33
CA PRO A 96 2.56 -29.75 -20.13
C PRO A 96 1.99 -30.80 -19.18
N GLN A 97 1.47 -31.92 -19.71
CA GLN A 97 0.91 -33.00 -18.90
C GLN A 97 1.96 -33.88 -18.20
N ALA A 98 3.25 -33.73 -18.55
CA ALA A 98 4.31 -34.50 -17.92
C ALA A 98 4.76 -33.84 -16.61
N VAL A 99 5.12 -34.67 -15.63
CA VAL A 99 5.73 -34.21 -14.37
C VAL A 99 7.06 -33.50 -14.67
N LYS A 100 7.23 -32.26 -14.20
CA LYS A 100 8.36 -31.38 -14.53
C LYS A 100 8.47 -31.03 -16.03
N GLY A 101 7.38 -31.10 -16.77
CA GLY A 101 7.26 -30.52 -18.13
C GLY A 101 7.11 -29.00 -18.07
N ARG A 102 6.97 -28.36 -19.25
CA ARG A 102 6.70 -26.94 -19.33
C ARG A 102 5.30 -26.61 -18.80
N GLU A 103 5.11 -25.41 -18.31
CA GLU A 103 3.79 -24.90 -17.99
C GLU A 103 3.05 -24.49 -19.28
N ALA A 104 1.77 -24.84 -19.43
CA ALA A 104 1.01 -24.53 -20.64
C ALA A 104 0.80 -23.03 -20.84
N HIS A 105 0.46 -22.33 -19.75
CA HIS A 105 0.19 -20.90 -19.71
C HIS A 105 0.98 -20.23 -18.56
N PRO A 106 2.31 -20.07 -18.73
CA PRO A 106 3.12 -19.43 -17.71
C PRO A 106 2.80 -17.93 -17.63
N PRO A 107 3.08 -17.30 -16.50
CA PRO A 107 2.97 -15.86 -16.40
C PRO A 107 3.98 -15.19 -17.35
N LYS A 108 3.52 -14.12 -18.01
CA LYS A 108 4.33 -13.34 -18.95
C LYS A 108 4.64 -11.95 -18.37
N PRO A 109 5.88 -11.45 -18.52
CA PRO A 109 6.26 -10.12 -18.02
C PRO A 109 5.55 -8.97 -18.76
N GLU A 110 5.10 -9.22 -20.00
CA GLU A 110 4.40 -8.24 -20.84
C GLU A 110 2.97 -7.97 -20.36
N LYS A 111 2.46 -8.75 -19.40
CA LYS A 111 1.10 -8.57 -18.88
C LYS A 111 0.98 -7.19 -18.25
N ASP A 112 0.01 -6.40 -18.73
CA ASP A 112 -0.34 -5.11 -18.15
C ASP A 112 -1.07 -5.32 -16.80
N TRP A 113 -0.41 -4.88 -15.71
CA TRP A 113 -0.93 -4.94 -14.36
C TRP A 113 -1.61 -3.64 -13.93
N TRP A 114 -1.48 -2.58 -14.72
CA TRP A 114 -1.95 -1.25 -14.39
C TRP A 114 -3.47 -1.15 -14.56
N GLN A 115 -4.15 -0.89 -13.46
CA GLN A 115 -5.57 -0.58 -13.49
C GLN A 115 -5.74 0.91 -13.75
N LYS A 116 -6.33 1.25 -14.89
CA LYS A 116 -6.62 2.63 -15.28
C LYS A 116 -7.78 3.18 -14.44
N ILE A 117 -7.65 4.44 -14.02
CA ILE A 117 -8.69 5.20 -13.34
C ILE A 117 -8.79 6.58 -13.96
N ASN A 118 -10.00 7.13 -14.05
CA ASN A 118 -10.22 8.45 -14.58
C ASN A 118 -9.71 9.53 -13.61
N LYS A 119 -9.09 10.59 -14.14
CA LYS A 119 -8.54 11.70 -13.33
C LYS A 119 -9.62 12.37 -12.45
N LYS A 120 -10.85 12.56 -12.97
CA LYS A 120 -11.98 13.11 -12.20
C LYS A 120 -12.38 12.18 -11.05
N GLU A 121 -12.43 10.89 -11.30
CA GLU A 121 -12.72 9.86 -10.28
C GLU A 121 -11.65 9.84 -9.19
N LEU A 122 -10.37 9.93 -9.56
CA LEU A 122 -9.27 10.01 -8.59
C LEU A 122 -9.35 11.27 -7.71
N LYS A 123 -9.70 12.43 -8.31
CA LYS A 123 -9.93 13.67 -7.54
C LYS A 123 -11.10 13.54 -6.58
N LEU A 124 -12.21 12.93 -7.02
CA LEU A 124 -13.36 12.67 -6.15
C LEU A 124 -13.00 11.74 -5.00
N ALA A 125 -12.25 10.66 -5.27
CA ALA A 125 -11.76 9.75 -4.24
C ALA A 125 -10.90 10.47 -3.20
N LEU A 126 -10.01 11.38 -3.64
CA LEU A 126 -9.18 12.17 -2.75
C LEU A 126 -10.00 13.12 -1.88
N LYS A 127 -10.94 13.88 -2.47
CA LYS A 127 -11.86 14.77 -1.74
C LYS A 127 -12.66 13.97 -0.69
N SER A 128 -13.23 12.84 -1.07
CA SER A 128 -13.99 11.96 -0.16
C SER A 128 -13.12 11.37 0.94
N ALA A 129 -11.85 11.00 0.65
CA ALA A 129 -10.91 10.49 1.65
C ALA A 129 -10.51 11.59 2.66
N ILE A 130 -10.35 12.85 2.22
CA ILE A 130 -10.10 14.00 3.11
C ILE A 130 -11.31 14.24 4.01
N ALA A 131 -12.53 14.25 3.46
CA ALA A 131 -13.76 14.40 4.23
C ALA A 131 -13.89 13.32 5.32
N ALA A 132 -13.54 12.06 5.01
CA ALA A 132 -13.55 10.96 5.97
C ALA A 132 -12.63 11.20 7.18
N THR A 133 -11.57 11.98 7.04
CA THR A 133 -10.64 12.30 8.16
C THR A 133 -11.23 13.28 9.18
N ALA A 134 -12.26 14.02 8.80
CA ALA A 134 -12.97 14.95 9.68
C ALA A 134 -14.06 14.27 10.53
N SER A 135 -14.51 13.08 10.14
CA SER A 135 -15.53 12.34 10.88
C SER A 135 -14.91 11.48 11.98
N LYS A 136 -15.25 11.78 13.23
CA LYS A 136 -14.76 11.03 14.41
C LYS A 136 -15.17 9.56 14.35
N GLU A 137 -16.40 9.27 13.96
CA GLU A 137 -16.94 7.90 13.84
C GLU A 137 -16.12 7.04 12.86
N ILE A 138 -15.76 7.60 11.69
CA ILE A 138 -14.99 6.89 10.67
C ILE A 138 -13.56 6.63 11.16
N VAL A 139 -12.95 7.60 11.85
CA VAL A 139 -11.60 7.49 12.40
C VAL A 139 -11.54 6.46 13.52
N GLU A 140 -12.53 6.43 14.40
CA GLU A 140 -12.67 5.41 15.46
C GLU A 140 -12.92 4.02 14.88
N LYS A 141 -13.83 3.91 13.92
CA LYS A 141 -14.13 2.64 13.21
C LYS A 141 -12.89 2.04 12.54
N ARG A 142 -11.99 2.89 12.08
CA ARG A 142 -10.70 2.45 11.56
C ARG A 142 -9.77 1.90 12.65
N GLY A 143 -9.99 2.22 13.92
CA GLY A 143 -9.25 1.75 15.10
C GLY A 143 -8.15 2.71 15.56
N HIS A 144 -8.26 3.99 15.26
CA HIS A 144 -7.46 5.03 15.90
C HIS A 144 -8.01 5.35 17.31
N LYS A 145 -7.14 5.67 18.23
CA LYS A 145 -7.48 6.09 19.58
C LYS A 145 -7.60 7.60 19.62
N VAL A 146 -8.83 8.11 19.56
CA VAL A 146 -9.14 9.56 19.49
C VAL A 146 -10.08 10.03 20.62
N GLU A 147 -10.23 9.23 21.67
CA GLU A 147 -11.15 9.52 22.78
C GLU A 147 -10.83 10.86 23.47
N LYS A 148 -9.53 11.16 23.62
CA LYS A 148 -9.03 12.39 24.27
C LYS A 148 -8.91 13.58 23.32
N VAL A 149 -9.12 13.37 22.02
CA VAL A 149 -9.05 14.42 21.01
C VAL A 149 -10.35 15.21 21.03
N LYS A 150 -10.24 16.53 21.17
CA LYS A 150 -11.38 17.44 21.29
C LYS A 150 -12.15 17.58 19.98
N GLU A 151 -11.42 17.82 18.87
CA GLU A 151 -12.00 18.12 17.56
C GLU A 151 -11.22 17.44 16.43
N LEU A 152 -11.91 17.04 15.38
CA LEU A 152 -11.32 16.56 14.12
C LEU A 152 -11.85 17.43 12.96
N PRO A 153 -10.98 17.71 11.97
CA PRO A 153 -9.55 17.39 11.88
C PRO A 153 -8.70 18.22 12.85
N ILE A 154 -7.57 17.69 13.30
CA ILE A 154 -6.64 18.41 14.17
C ILE A 154 -5.85 19.42 13.34
N VAL A 155 -5.91 20.69 13.71
CA VAL A 155 -5.17 21.77 13.03
C VAL A 155 -4.13 22.35 13.97
N VAL A 156 -2.90 22.45 13.50
CA VAL A 156 -1.75 22.96 14.30
C VAL A 156 -1.15 24.18 13.58
N SER A 157 -0.58 25.09 14.34
CA SER A 157 0.12 26.27 13.82
C SER A 157 1.33 25.89 12.94
N ASP A 158 1.71 26.76 12.01
CA ASP A 158 2.80 26.52 11.04
C ASP A 158 4.18 26.35 11.71
N LYS A 159 4.28 26.61 13.02
CA LYS A 159 5.47 26.30 13.81
C LYS A 159 5.83 24.82 13.77
N ILE A 160 4.88 23.92 13.48
CA ILE A 160 5.09 22.48 13.34
C ILE A 160 6.11 22.19 12.22
N GLU A 161 6.10 22.93 11.14
CA GLU A 161 6.97 22.73 9.97
C GLU A 161 8.47 22.96 10.27
N LYS A 162 8.76 23.74 11.31
CA LYS A 162 10.13 24.12 11.73
C LYS A 162 10.74 23.18 12.77
N ILE A 163 10.01 22.15 13.22
CA ILE A 163 10.48 21.20 14.23
C ILE A 163 11.55 20.29 13.63
N LYS A 164 12.72 20.20 14.29
CA LYS A 164 13.86 19.39 13.86
C LYS A 164 14.09 18.16 14.74
N LYS A 165 13.56 18.15 15.97
CA LYS A 165 13.82 17.09 16.95
C LYS A 165 12.60 16.17 17.11
N THR A 166 12.83 14.86 17.11
CA THR A 166 11.79 13.83 17.34
C THR A 166 11.09 14.00 18.68
N LYS A 167 11.84 14.35 19.73
CA LYS A 167 11.32 14.57 21.10
C LYS A 167 10.28 15.68 21.17
N ASP A 168 10.45 16.74 20.39
CA ASP A 168 9.51 17.87 20.39
C ASP A 168 8.20 17.48 19.67
N ILE A 169 8.29 16.61 18.66
CA ILE A 169 7.10 16.05 18.00
C ILE A 169 6.34 15.11 18.94
N GLU A 170 7.03 14.23 19.67
CA GLU A 170 6.38 13.37 20.66
C GLU A 170 5.65 14.20 21.72
N LYS A 171 6.29 15.24 22.26
CA LYS A 171 5.67 16.15 23.23
C LYS A 171 4.43 16.85 22.67
N MET A 172 4.51 17.34 21.43
CA MET A 172 3.37 17.96 20.76
C MET A 172 2.20 16.97 20.61
N LEU A 173 2.47 15.75 20.17
CA LEU A 173 1.43 14.73 20.00
C LEU A 173 0.79 14.36 21.36
N SER A 174 1.60 14.25 22.41
CA SER A 174 1.11 14.04 23.78
C SER A 174 0.23 15.20 24.27
N SER A 175 0.63 16.45 24.02
CA SER A 175 -0.17 17.62 24.38
C SER A 175 -1.50 17.73 23.63
N LEU A 176 -1.62 17.10 22.43
CA LEU A 176 -2.84 16.97 21.67
C LEU A 176 -3.72 15.78 22.11
N GLY A 177 -3.31 15.03 23.13
CA GLY A 177 -4.05 13.89 23.68
C GLY A 177 -3.90 12.59 22.87
N LEU A 178 -2.81 12.43 22.13
CA LEU A 178 -2.56 11.27 21.25
C LEU A 178 -1.64 10.21 21.88
N ASP A 179 -1.44 10.21 23.22
CA ASP A 179 -0.58 9.25 23.90
C ASP A 179 -0.97 7.80 23.65
N GLU A 180 -2.25 7.49 23.79
CA GLU A 180 -2.78 6.13 23.56
C GLU A 180 -2.61 5.67 22.11
N GLU A 181 -2.71 6.61 21.18
CA GLU A 181 -2.46 6.35 19.76
C GLU A 181 -0.98 6.04 19.51
N LEU A 182 -0.06 6.79 20.13
CA LEU A 182 1.37 6.53 20.03
C LEU A 182 1.73 5.16 20.60
N GLU A 183 1.18 4.79 21.78
CA GLU A 183 1.37 3.46 22.35
C GLU A 183 0.81 2.35 21.45
N ARG A 184 -0.37 2.56 20.86
CA ARG A 184 -0.98 1.62 19.91
C ARG A 184 -0.04 1.33 18.74
N VAL A 185 0.61 2.36 18.21
CA VAL A 185 1.46 2.28 17.03
C VAL A 185 2.85 1.69 17.35
N LYS A 186 3.40 1.96 18.54
CA LYS A 186 4.67 1.37 19.02
C LYS A 186 4.61 -0.17 19.05
N LYS A 187 3.44 -0.75 19.31
CA LYS A 187 3.24 -2.21 19.39
C LYS A 187 3.31 -2.86 18.01
N LYS A 188 4.42 -3.53 17.69
CA LYS A 188 4.60 -4.34 16.48
C LYS A 188 4.29 -5.82 16.74
N LYS A 189 3.70 -6.51 15.77
CA LYS A 189 3.38 -7.95 15.85
C LYS A 189 4.18 -8.72 14.81
N VAL A 190 4.61 -9.94 15.14
CA VAL A 190 5.22 -10.85 14.17
C VAL A 190 4.17 -11.22 13.13
N ARG A 191 4.55 -11.13 11.84
CA ARG A 191 3.66 -11.44 10.72
C ARG A 191 3.37 -12.93 10.66
N ALA A 192 2.11 -13.30 10.42
CA ALA A 192 1.73 -14.66 10.10
C ALA A 192 2.16 -15.04 8.68
N GLY A 193 2.36 -16.33 8.44
CA GLY A 193 2.68 -16.87 7.11
C GLY A 193 4.13 -16.65 6.66
N LYS A 194 4.40 -17.01 5.41
CA LYS A 194 5.74 -17.04 4.78
C LYS A 194 6.38 -15.65 4.58
N GLY A 195 5.61 -14.57 4.69
CA GLY A 195 6.12 -13.19 4.53
C GLY A 195 7.23 -12.84 5.53
N LYS A 196 7.24 -13.44 6.73
CA LYS A 196 8.31 -13.25 7.73
C LYS A 196 9.66 -13.78 7.28
N MET A 197 9.69 -14.87 6.51
CA MET A 197 10.91 -15.44 5.92
C MET A 197 11.42 -14.64 4.70
N ARG A 198 10.56 -13.78 4.13
CA ARG A 198 10.87 -12.93 2.96
C ARG A 198 11.23 -11.50 3.36
N GLY A 199 11.89 -11.29 4.49
CA GLY A 199 12.33 -9.97 4.97
C GLY A 199 11.22 -9.11 5.62
N ARG A 200 9.98 -9.58 5.72
CA ARG A 200 8.84 -8.82 6.28
C ARG A 200 8.39 -9.40 7.63
N LYS A 201 9.33 -9.54 8.57
CA LYS A 201 9.11 -10.20 9.87
C LYS A 201 7.97 -9.57 10.69
N TYR A 202 7.88 -8.25 10.71
CA TYR A 202 6.92 -7.55 11.55
C TYR A 202 5.79 -6.89 10.76
N LYS A 203 4.59 -6.89 11.35
CA LYS A 203 3.45 -6.09 10.90
C LYS A 203 3.35 -4.88 11.83
N LYS A 204 3.51 -3.67 11.25
CA LYS A 204 3.40 -2.39 11.97
C LYS A 204 2.02 -1.80 11.74
N LYS A 205 1.49 -1.09 12.72
CA LYS A 205 0.24 -0.34 12.59
C LYS A 205 0.52 1.01 11.92
N LYS A 206 -0.43 1.50 11.13
CA LYS A 206 -0.40 2.86 10.60
C LYS A 206 -0.93 3.81 11.67
N GLY A 207 -0.20 4.87 11.94
CA GLY A 207 -0.51 5.93 12.88
C GLY A 207 -0.97 7.20 12.19
N PRO A 208 -0.91 8.34 12.89
CA PRO A 208 -1.31 9.64 12.36
C PRO A 208 -0.53 10.00 11.09
N LEU A 209 -1.19 10.73 10.20
CA LEU A 209 -0.59 11.40 9.07
C LEU A 209 -0.47 12.88 9.40
N ILE A 210 0.71 13.46 9.27
CA ILE A 210 0.93 14.91 9.40
C ILE A 210 1.02 15.48 8.00
N VAL A 211 0.19 16.49 7.73
CA VAL A 211 0.13 17.17 6.44
C VAL A 211 0.63 18.59 6.60
N VAL A 212 1.63 18.94 5.80
CA VAL A 212 2.33 20.22 5.85
C VAL A 212 2.39 20.87 4.48
N SER A 213 2.60 22.18 4.44
CA SER A 213 2.77 22.90 3.19
C SER A 213 4.14 22.63 2.56
N GLU A 214 5.24 22.83 3.31
CA GLU A 214 6.60 22.63 2.80
C GLU A 214 7.48 21.72 3.66
N GLY A 215 7.48 21.82 4.92
CA GLY A 215 8.04 21.01 6.02
C GLY A 215 9.18 20.02 5.75
N LYS A 216 10.32 20.44 5.16
CA LYS A 216 11.48 19.55 4.97
C LYS A 216 12.08 19.04 6.29
N ASP A 217 12.11 19.91 7.30
CA ASP A 217 12.70 19.60 8.61
C ASP A 217 11.84 18.58 9.38
N ILE A 218 10.53 18.76 9.40
CA ILE A 218 9.60 17.85 10.09
C ILE A 218 9.58 16.45 9.47
N ILE A 219 9.74 16.32 8.14
CA ILE A 219 9.81 15.02 7.48
C ILE A 219 10.94 14.19 8.10
N LYS A 220 12.15 14.76 8.18
CA LYS A 220 13.32 14.11 8.79
C LYS A 220 13.10 13.81 10.28
N ALA A 221 12.49 14.72 11.00
CA ALA A 221 12.24 14.57 12.43
C ALA A 221 11.22 13.46 12.74
N CYS A 222 10.29 13.17 11.83
CA CYS A 222 9.26 12.12 12.00
C CYS A 222 9.69 10.73 11.49
N GLU A 223 10.71 10.61 10.65
CA GLU A 223 11.10 9.33 10.05
C GLU A 223 11.34 8.20 11.06
N ASN A 224 11.89 8.54 12.23
CA ASN A 224 12.16 7.55 13.27
C ASN A 224 10.95 7.23 14.15
N LEU A 225 9.86 7.98 14.06
CA LEU A 225 8.68 7.72 14.86
C LEU A 225 7.84 6.60 14.26
N PRO A 226 7.53 5.53 15.01
CA PRO A 226 6.84 4.38 14.47
C PRO A 226 5.44 4.75 13.97
N GLY A 227 5.17 4.46 12.70
CA GLY A 227 3.86 4.60 12.06
C GLY A 227 3.35 6.01 11.80
N ILE A 228 4.09 7.04 12.19
CA ILE A 228 3.81 8.43 11.81
C ILE A 228 4.40 8.65 10.42
N GLU A 229 3.63 9.29 9.56
CA GLU A 229 4.07 9.68 8.22
C GLU A 229 3.80 11.18 8.05
N VAL A 230 4.68 11.86 7.32
CA VAL A 230 4.53 13.28 6.96
C VAL A 230 4.46 13.38 5.46
N LYS A 231 3.52 14.15 4.96
CA LYS A 231 3.35 14.42 3.53
C LYS A 231 3.09 15.88 3.28
N LYS A 232 3.57 16.39 2.14
CA LYS A 232 3.17 17.70 1.65
C LYS A 232 1.78 17.62 1.05
N VAL A 233 1.05 18.73 1.09
CA VAL A 233 -0.31 18.82 0.50
C VAL A 233 -0.32 18.39 -0.97
N ASP A 234 0.69 18.76 -1.73
CA ASP A 234 0.78 18.46 -3.17
C ASP A 234 1.04 16.96 -3.45
N GLU A 235 1.63 16.24 -2.50
CA GLU A 235 2.03 14.84 -2.63
C GLU A 235 1.04 13.85 -2.00
N ILE A 236 -0.06 14.35 -1.42
CA ILE A 236 -1.04 13.49 -0.77
C ILE A 236 -1.73 12.60 -1.81
N SER A 237 -1.70 11.31 -1.55
CA SER A 237 -2.44 10.30 -2.31
C SER A 237 -3.65 9.76 -1.51
N VAL A 238 -4.60 9.17 -2.23
CA VAL A 238 -5.74 8.49 -1.60
C VAL A 238 -5.27 7.36 -0.67
N GLU A 239 -4.17 6.69 -1.02
CA GLU A 239 -3.61 5.61 -0.18
C GLU A 239 -3.02 6.12 1.13
N ASP A 240 -2.48 7.35 1.17
CA ASP A 240 -1.95 7.94 2.40
C ASP A 240 -3.07 8.20 3.42
N LEU A 241 -4.26 8.63 2.95
CA LEU A 241 -5.45 8.88 3.77
C LEU A 241 -6.27 7.63 4.07
N ALA A 242 -6.24 6.65 3.17
CA ALA A 242 -6.96 5.39 3.27
C ALA A 242 -6.04 4.17 3.08
N PRO A 243 -5.00 3.97 3.92
CA PRO A 243 -4.08 2.84 3.78
C PRO A 243 -4.83 1.51 3.88
N GLY A 244 -4.62 0.64 2.87
CA GLY A 244 -5.32 -0.63 2.75
C GLY A 244 -6.78 -0.52 2.33
N ALA A 245 -7.14 0.59 1.67
CA ALA A 245 -8.50 0.92 1.22
C ALA A 245 -9.51 1.15 2.37
N HIS A 246 -9.02 1.38 3.60
CA HIS A 246 -9.86 1.75 4.74
C HIS A 246 -9.70 3.24 5.02
N PRO A 247 -10.72 4.08 4.74
CA PRO A 247 -10.69 5.52 4.99
C PRO A 247 -10.71 5.88 6.47
N GLY A 248 -10.50 7.16 6.78
CA GLY A 248 -10.54 7.67 8.14
C GLY A 248 -9.20 7.55 8.89
N ARG A 249 -8.07 7.70 8.20
CA ARG A 249 -6.79 7.83 8.88
C ARG A 249 -6.77 9.13 9.69
N LEU A 250 -6.32 9.05 10.94
CA LEU A 250 -6.11 10.23 11.78
C LEU A 250 -5.11 11.18 11.10
N THR A 251 -5.51 12.43 10.86
CA THR A 251 -4.69 13.44 10.19
C THR A 251 -4.51 14.68 11.06
N ILE A 252 -3.30 15.23 11.01
CA ILE A 252 -2.92 16.49 11.65
C ILE A 252 -2.48 17.42 10.53
N TRP A 253 -3.09 18.60 10.45
CA TRP A 253 -2.87 19.57 9.40
C TRP A 253 -2.12 20.79 9.93
N SER A 254 -1.15 21.33 9.19
CA SER A 254 -0.67 22.68 9.45
C SER A 254 -1.71 23.70 8.95
N LYS A 255 -1.74 24.88 9.52
CA LYS A 255 -2.63 25.95 9.11
C LYS A 255 -2.45 26.28 7.61
N SER A 256 -1.20 26.50 7.20
CA SER A 256 -0.83 26.76 5.80
C SER A 256 -1.21 25.60 4.86
N ALA A 257 -1.19 24.34 5.33
CA ALA A 257 -1.62 23.20 4.53
C ALA A 257 -3.13 23.22 4.23
N ILE A 258 -3.95 23.68 5.17
CA ILE A 258 -5.41 23.82 4.94
C ILE A 258 -5.70 24.95 3.95
N GLU A 259 -5.01 26.07 4.08
CA GLU A 259 -5.16 27.21 3.16
C GLU A 259 -4.80 26.78 1.73
N LYS A 260 -3.65 26.12 1.56
CA LYS A 260 -3.20 25.57 0.27
C LYS A 260 -4.15 24.51 -0.29
N LEU A 261 -4.73 23.66 0.57
CA LEU A 261 -5.74 22.69 0.17
C LEU A 261 -6.99 23.35 -0.40
N GLY A 262 -7.40 24.48 0.20
CA GLY A 262 -8.50 25.30 -0.29
C GLY A 262 -8.25 25.85 -1.69
N GLU A 263 -7.04 26.32 -1.99
CA GLU A 263 -6.65 26.78 -3.30
C GLU A 263 -6.65 25.66 -4.36
N LEU A 264 -6.12 24.49 -4.02
CA LEU A 264 -6.00 23.36 -4.96
C LEU A 264 -7.34 22.70 -5.31
N TYR A 265 -8.28 22.64 -4.37
CA TYR A 265 -9.51 21.86 -4.50
C TYR A 265 -10.79 22.66 -4.22
N GLY A 266 -10.70 23.94 -3.84
CA GLY A 266 -11.83 24.78 -3.46
C GLY A 266 -12.59 25.36 -4.66
N SER A 267 -12.01 25.39 -5.84
CA SER A 267 -12.54 26.02 -7.06
C SER A 267 -13.29 25.06 -8.00
N SER A 268 -13.87 23.99 -7.49
CA SER A 268 -14.67 23.06 -8.34
C SER A 268 -15.94 22.61 -7.66
#